data_f01e5ce958364bbcedf309e88f1cc23c
#
_entry.id   f01e5ce958364bbcedf309e88f1cc23c
#
_cell.length_a   1.000
_cell.length_b   1.000
_cell.length_c   1.000
_cell.angle_alpha   90.00
_cell.angle_beta   90.00
_cell.angle_gamma   90.00
#
_symmetry.space_group_name_H-M   'P 1'
#
loop_
_entity.id
_entity.type
_entity.pdbx_description
1 polymer ?
#
loop_
_entity_poly.entity_id
_entity_poly.type
_entity_poly.pdbx_seq_one_letter_code
_entity_poly.pdbx_strand_id
1 'polypeptide(L)'
;MYESTTTQLENILANISSEKQMEEFMEHPKVTDSFHSFPKYFESLESVQTLGSGELIKRSSLERSYYYQIMKGTRSPGRDKVLRLCLAAGLTLRETTRALELSGNAPLYPKNRRDIILTVAINQKAGVIDANLLLSKYGEEPLA
;
A
#
# COMPACT_ATOMS: atom_id res chain seq x y z
N MET A 1 1.03 -16.38 -5.60
CA MET A 1 2.05 -16.13 -6.63
C MET A 1 3.10 -15.14 -6.18
N TYR A 2 2.70 -13.95 -5.75
CA TYR A 2 3.63 -12.94 -5.25
C TYR A 2 4.46 -13.44 -4.06
N GLU A 3 3.81 -14.04 -3.06
CA GLU A 3 4.48 -14.56 -1.87
C GLU A 3 5.46 -15.69 -2.22
N SER A 4 5.08 -16.59 -3.14
CA SER A 4 5.96 -17.64 -3.62
C SER A 4 7.21 -17.07 -4.29
N THR A 5 7.05 -16.02 -5.12
CA THR A 5 8.17 -15.34 -5.76
C THR A 5 9.07 -14.66 -4.74
N THR A 6 8.48 -13.99 -3.73
CA THR A 6 9.23 -13.34 -2.66
C THR A 6 10.05 -14.37 -1.88
N THR A 7 9.46 -15.53 -1.54
CA THR A 7 10.17 -16.58 -0.83
C THR A 7 11.34 -17.12 -1.65
N GLN A 8 11.16 -17.30 -2.96
CA GLN A 8 12.23 -17.72 -3.84
C GLN A 8 13.38 -16.71 -3.87
N LEU A 9 13.05 -15.43 -3.96
CA LEU A 9 14.06 -14.36 -3.94
C LEU A 9 14.79 -14.30 -2.61
N GLU A 10 14.10 -14.47 -1.50
CA GLU A 10 14.72 -14.51 -0.17
C GLU A 10 15.69 -15.68 -0.04
N ASN A 11 15.33 -16.85 -0.57
CA ASN A 11 16.20 -18.03 -0.56
C ASN A 11 17.48 -17.80 -1.39
N ILE A 12 17.34 -17.17 -2.55
CA ILE A 12 18.50 -16.84 -3.39
C ILE A 12 19.39 -15.84 -2.66
N LEU A 13 18.80 -14.78 -2.11
CA LEU A 13 19.53 -13.73 -1.40
C LEU A 13 20.30 -14.27 -0.20
N ALA A 14 19.74 -15.25 0.50
CA ALA A 14 20.39 -15.84 1.68
C ALA A 14 21.75 -16.48 1.35
N ASN A 15 22.00 -16.80 0.08
CA ASN A 15 23.24 -17.43 -0.35
C ASN A 15 24.21 -16.47 -1.04
N ILE A 16 23.88 -15.18 -1.11
CA ILE A 16 24.71 -14.17 -1.75
C ILE A 16 25.69 -13.57 -0.73
N SER A 17 26.96 -13.60 -1.06
CA SER A 17 28.01 -13.06 -0.19
C SER A 17 29.06 -12.22 -0.92
N SER A 18 28.95 -12.03 -2.22
CA SER A 18 29.88 -11.20 -2.99
C SER A 18 29.17 -10.04 -3.65
N GLU A 19 29.90 -8.95 -3.91
CA GLU A 19 29.32 -7.78 -4.59
C GLU A 19 28.86 -8.12 -5.99
N LYS A 20 29.61 -8.98 -6.70
CA LYS A 20 29.23 -9.40 -8.04
C LYS A 20 27.90 -10.13 -8.05
N GLN A 21 27.71 -11.07 -7.13
CA GLN A 21 26.45 -11.78 -6.98
C GLN A 21 25.33 -10.84 -6.59
N MET A 22 25.61 -9.85 -5.74
CA MET A 22 24.65 -8.83 -5.35
C MET A 22 24.18 -8.03 -6.57
N GLU A 23 25.11 -7.59 -7.40
CA GLU A 23 24.77 -6.83 -8.61
C GLU A 23 23.92 -7.65 -9.57
N GLU A 24 24.31 -8.92 -9.79
CA GLU A 24 23.54 -9.83 -10.65
C GLU A 24 22.13 -10.04 -10.11
N PHE A 25 21.97 -10.19 -8.79
CA PHE A 25 20.68 -10.35 -8.15
C PHE A 25 19.81 -9.12 -8.35
N MET A 26 20.37 -7.91 -8.15
CA MET A 26 19.62 -6.66 -8.32
C MET A 26 19.15 -6.44 -9.76
N GLU A 27 19.83 -7.01 -10.74
CA GLU A 27 19.47 -6.93 -12.14
C GLU A 27 18.44 -7.99 -12.57
N HIS A 28 18.14 -8.95 -11.69
CA HIS A 28 17.15 -9.98 -12.01
C HIS A 28 15.78 -9.33 -12.28
N PRO A 29 15.09 -9.71 -13.38
CA PRO A 29 13.82 -9.06 -13.77
C PRO A 29 12.79 -9.01 -12.64
N LYS A 30 12.65 -10.09 -11.85
CA LYS A 30 11.70 -10.12 -10.73
C LYS A 30 12.07 -9.17 -9.62
N VAL A 31 13.36 -8.94 -9.39
CA VAL A 31 13.84 -7.99 -8.39
C VAL A 31 13.65 -6.56 -8.90
N THR A 32 14.00 -6.31 -10.17
CA THR A 32 13.81 -4.99 -10.79
C THR A 32 12.35 -4.57 -10.76
N ASP A 33 11.44 -5.50 -11.08
CA ASP A 33 10.00 -5.22 -11.03
C ASP A 33 9.54 -4.90 -9.61
N SER A 34 10.24 -5.42 -8.59
CA SER A 34 9.93 -5.16 -7.19
C SER A 34 10.38 -3.78 -6.71
N PHE A 35 11.21 -3.08 -7.47
CA PHE A 35 11.68 -1.74 -7.12
C PHE A 35 10.69 -0.63 -7.52
N HIS A 36 9.48 -0.98 -7.86
CA HIS A 36 8.45 0.00 -8.16
C HIS A 36 8.10 0.81 -6.91
N SER A 37 7.96 2.12 -7.08
CA SER A 37 7.54 2.99 -6.01
C SER A 37 6.04 2.82 -5.73
N PHE A 38 5.60 3.25 -4.54
CA PHE A 38 4.18 3.27 -4.21
C PHE A 38 3.35 4.01 -5.27
N PRO A 39 3.71 5.24 -5.69
CA PRO A 39 2.88 5.95 -6.68
C PRO A 39 2.72 5.18 -7.98
N LYS A 40 3.80 4.60 -8.51
CA LYS A 40 3.74 3.83 -9.74
C LYS A 40 2.83 2.61 -9.60
N TYR A 41 2.97 1.90 -8.48
CA TYR A 41 2.12 0.75 -8.21
C TYR A 41 0.66 1.16 -8.12
N PHE A 42 0.38 2.18 -7.29
CA PHE A 42 -0.97 2.65 -7.05
C PHE A 42 -1.65 3.06 -8.35
N GLU A 43 -0.97 3.87 -9.17
CA GLU A 43 -1.52 4.38 -10.42
C GLU A 43 -1.64 3.29 -11.49
N SER A 44 -0.97 2.15 -11.34
CA SER A 44 -1.09 1.04 -12.27
C SER A 44 -2.35 0.20 -12.05
N LEU A 45 -3.00 0.35 -10.90
CA LEU A 45 -4.16 -0.47 -10.55
C LEU A 45 -5.40 -0.02 -11.32
N GLU A 46 -6.15 -0.99 -11.84
CA GLU A 46 -7.33 -0.72 -12.66
C GLU A 46 -8.37 0.13 -11.93
N SER A 47 -8.64 -0.18 -10.67
CA SER A 47 -9.63 0.58 -9.88
C SER A 47 -9.22 2.04 -9.72
N VAL A 48 -7.93 2.29 -9.56
CA VAL A 48 -7.39 3.65 -9.45
C VAL A 48 -7.54 4.40 -10.77
N GLN A 49 -7.20 3.75 -11.87
CA GLN A 49 -7.32 4.36 -13.20
C GLN A 49 -8.78 4.65 -13.56
N THR A 50 -9.68 3.74 -13.20
CA THR A 50 -11.11 3.89 -13.46
C THR A 50 -11.71 5.08 -12.72
N LEU A 51 -11.33 5.28 -11.45
CA LEU A 51 -11.84 6.39 -10.65
C LEU A 51 -11.26 7.74 -11.08
N GLY A 52 -9.97 7.77 -11.36
CA GLY A 52 -9.27 9.00 -11.69
C GLY A 52 -8.91 9.83 -10.47
N SER A 53 -7.99 10.76 -10.66
CA SER A 53 -7.42 11.55 -9.56
C SER A 53 -8.44 12.42 -8.83
N GLY A 54 -9.36 13.04 -9.55
CA GLY A 54 -10.38 13.91 -8.94
C GLY A 54 -11.25 13.15 -7.94
N GLU A 55 -11.73 11.97 -8.33
CA GLU A 55 -12.57 11.14 -7.47
C GLU A 55 -11.77 10.57 -6.30
N LEU A 56 -10.53 10.19 -6.53
CA LEU A 56 -9.65 9.68 -5.46
C LEU A 56 -9.35 10.74 -4.42
N ILE A 57 -9.09 11.97 -4.85
CA ILE A 57 -8.87 13.10 -3.93
C ILE A 57 -10.11 13.30 -3.06
N LYS A 58 -11.28 13.31 -3.68
CA LYS A 58 -12.54 13.47 -2.97
C LYS A 58 -12.78 12.35 -1.97
N ARG A 59 -12.68 11.10 -2.39
CA ARG A 59 -12.97 9.93 -1.55
C ARG A 59 -11.96 9.72 -0.43
N SER A 60 -10.69 10.04 -0.69
CA SER A 60 -9.65 9.90 0.32
C SER A 60 -9.66 11.03 1.33
N SER A 61 -10.32 12.13 1.02
CA SER A 61 -10.32 13.37 1.81
C SER A 61 -8.92 13.95 2.01
N LEU A 62 -8.03 13.69 1.07
CA LEU A 62 -6.71 14.30 1.07
C LEU A 62 -6.76 15.65 0.37
N GLU A 63 -5.90 16.57 0.81
CA GLU A 63 -5.73 17.82 0.12
C GLU A 63 -5.17 17.55 -1.29
N ARG A 64 -5.67 18.30 -2.28
CA ARG A 64 -5.29 18.11 -3.68
C ARG A 64 -3.79 18.22 -3.90
N SER A 65 -3.14 19.23 -3.37
CA SER A 65 -1.70 19.40 -3.56
C SER A 65 -0.91 18.29 -2.90
N TYR A 66 -1.34 17.81 -1.74
CA TYR A 66 -0.71 16.69 -1.05
C TYR A 66 -0.82 15.42 -1.88
N TYR A 67 -2.00 15.14 -2.43
CA TYR A 67 -2.21 13.99 -3.31
C TYR A 67 -1.23 14.00 -4.48
N TYR A 68 -1.12 15.13 -5.18
CA TYR A 68 -0.21 15.24 -6.32
C TYR A 68 1.26 15.15 -5.93
N GLN A 69 1.64 15.64 -4.77
CA GLN A 69 3.00 15.49 -4.25
C GLN A 69 3.32 14.01 -3.99
N ILE A 70 2.37 13.25 -3.45
CA ILE A 70 2.54 11.80 -3.28
C ILE A 70 2.75 11.13 -4.63
N MET A 71 1.89 11.42 -5.60
CA MET A 71 1.94 10.76 -6.91
C MET A 71 3.19 11.14 -7.72
N LYS A 72 3.73 12.32 -7.51
CA LYS A 72 5.00 12.74 -8.12
C LYS A 72 6.22 12.17 -7.40
N GLY A 73 6.03 11.58 -6.24
CA GLY A 73 7.14 11.03 -5.47
C GLY A 73 7.91 12.04 -4.64
N THR A 74 7.41 13.28 -4.54
CA THR A 74 8.07 14.34 -3.76
C THR A 74 7.67 14.33 -2.29
N ARG A 75 6.66 13.53 -1.93
CA ARG A 75 6.19 13.39 -0.56
C ARG A 75 5.90 11.92 -0.28
N SER A 76 6.49 11.41 0.80
CA SER A 76 6.23 10.02 1.25
C SER A 76 5.06 10.02 2.20
N PRO A 77 3.94 9.34 1.87
CA PRO A 77 2.78 9.31 2.74
C PRO A 77 3.01 8.40 3.94
N GLY A 78 2.48 8.81 5.10
CA GLY A 78 2.44 7.95 6.27
C GLY A 78 1.39 6.85 6.10
N ARG A 79 1.38 5.92 7.05
CA ARG A 79 0.55 4.71 6.99
C ARG A 79 -0.94 5.02 6.83
N ASP A 80 -1.46 5.94 7.63
CA ASP A 80 -2.88 6.29 7.57
C ASP A 80 -3.27 6.93 6.25
N LYS A 81 -2.37 7.72 5.66
CA LYS A 81 -2.64 8.34 4.36
C LYS A 81 -2.68 7.30 3.25
N VAL A 82 -1.79 6.31 3.28
CA VAL A 82 -1.83 5.19 2.35
C VAL A 82 -3.12 4.41 2.50
N LEU A 83 -3.56 4.16 3.73
CA LEU A 83 -4.81 3.45 3.99
C LEU A 83 -6.02 4.23 3.49
N ARG A 84 -6.02 5.57 3.63
CA ARG A 84 -7.07 6.41 3.05
C ARG A 84 -7.16 6.22 1.54
N LEU A 85 -6.02 6.19 0.87
CA LEU A 85 -5.99 5.99 -0.58
C LEU A 85 -6.47 4.59 -0.97
N CYS A 86 -6.07 3.58 -0.23
CA CYS A 86 -6.49 2.20 -0.49
C CYS A 86 -8.00 2.02 -0.32
N LEU A 87 -8.57 2.59 0.74
CA LEU A 87 -10.02 2.55 0.99
C LEU A 87 -10.76 3.33 -0.10
N ALA A 88 -10.25 4.51 -0.47
CA ALA A 88 -10.88 5.34 -1.51
C ALA A 88 -10.94 4.62 -2.85
N ALA A 89 -9.90 3.87 -3.18
CA ALA A 89 -9.81 3.14 -4.44
C ALA A 89 -10.49 1.76 -4.39
N GLY A 90 -10.94 1.34 -3.22
CA GLY A 90 -11.58 0.02 -3.07
C GLY A 90 -10.63 -1.14 -3.33
N LEU A 91 -9.38 -1.00 -2.90
CA LEU A 91 -8.37 -2.03 -3.10
C LEU A 91 -8.66 -3.29 -2.30
N THR A 92 -8.15 -4.42 -2.78
CA THR A 92 -8.18 -5.67 -2.03
C THR A 92 -7.20 -5.60 -0.87
N LEU A 93 -7.32 -6.54 0.06
CA LEU A 93 -6.36 -6.63 1.17
C LEU A 93 -4.95 -6.86 0.66
N ARG A 94 -4.78 -7.71 -0.36
CA ARG A 94 -3.47 -7.97 -0.97
C ARG A 94 -2.87 -6.71 -1.58
N GLU A 95 -3.67 -5.95 -2.32
CA GLU A 95 -3.23 -4.69 -2.92
C GLU A 95 -2.87 -3.67 -1.84
N THR A 96 -3.65 -3.61 -0.78
CA THR A 96 -3.39 -2.72 0.36
C THR A 96 -2.08 -3.10 1.06
N THR A 97 -1.85 -4.39 1.29
CA THR A 97 -0.59 -4.88 1.87
C THR A 97 0.60 -4.46 1.02
N ARG A 98 0.50 -4.63 -0.29
CA ARG A 98 1.56 -4.24 -1.21
C ARG A 98 1.80 -2.73 -1.19
N ALA A 99 0.72 -1.95 -1.18
CA ALA A 99 0.80 -0.49 -1.11
C ALA A 99 1.53 -0.03 0.16
N LEU A 100 1.20 -0.63 1.30
CA LEU A 100 1.85 -0.32 2.57
C LEU A 100 3.35 -0.65 2.52
N GLU A 101 3.69 -1.82 2.02
CA GLU A 101 5.10 -2.23 1.90
C GLU A 101 5.89 -1.29 1.00
N LEU A 102 5.36 -0.96 -0.17
CA LEU A 102 6.05 -0.09 -1.13
C LEU A 102 6.21 1.33 -0.62
N SER A 103 5.33 1.80 0.24
CA SER A 103 5.44 3.12 0.86
C SER A 103 6.29 3.12 2.12
N GLY A 104 6.90 1.99 2.48
CA GLY A 104 7.76 1.88 3.65
C GLY A 104 6.99 1.80 4.96
N ASN A 105 5.71 1.44 4.91
CA ASN A 105 4.85 1.34 6.09
C ASN A 105 4.60 -0.12 6.45
N ALA A 106 4.32 -0.37 7.71
CA ALA A 106 4.01 -1.73 8.17
C ALA A 106 2.68 -2.21 7.62
N PRO A 107 2.58 -3.47 7.17
CA PRO A 107 1.30 -4.03 6.78
C PRO A 107 0.36 -4.16 7.97
N LEU A 108 -0.91 -4.44 7.70
CA LEU A 108 -1.90 -4.62 8.75
C LEU A 108 -1.58 -5.91 9.53
N TYR A 109 -1.56 -5.79 10.86
CA TYR A 109 -1.14 -6.88 11.73
C TYR A 109 -2.36 -7.52 12.40
N PRO A 110 -2.54 -8.86 12.27
CA PRO A 110 -3.75 -9.52 12.76
C PRO A 110 -3.90 -9.57 14.28
N LYS A 111 -2.86 -9.19 15.02
CA LYS A 111 -2.93 -9.11 16.49
C LYS A 111 -3.03 -7.68 17.01
N ASN A 112 -3.22 -6.70 16.12
CA ASN A 112 -3.45 -5.32 16.51
C ASN A 112 -4.94 -5.00 16.30
N ARG A 113 -5.58 -4.50 17.36
CA ARG A 113 -7.03 -4.26 17.35
C ARG A 113 -7.46 -3.28 16.25
N ARG A 114 -6.77 -2.16 16.12
CA ARG A 114 -7.07 -1.15 15.09
C ARG A 114 -6.90 -1.73 13.70
N ASP A 115 -5.83 -2.50 13.49
CA ASP A 115 -5.54 -3.12 12.20
C ASP A 115 -6.58 -4.19 11.83
N ILE A 116 -7.10 -4.92 12.80
CA ILE A 116 -8.19 -5.88 12.56
C ILE A 116 -9.41 -5.15 12.01
N ILE A 117 -9.78 -4.03 12.62
CA ILE A 117 -10.94 -3.24 12.18
C ILE A 117 -10.71 -2.71 10.77
N LEU A 118 -9.52 -2.20 10.49
CA LEU A 118 -9.17 -1.70 9.14
C LEU A 118 -9.19 -2.82 8.10
N THR A 119 -8.72 -4.01 8.46
CA THR A 119 -8.77 -5.17 7.56
C THR A 119 -10.21 -5.50 7.18
N VAL A 120 -11.11 -5.51 8.15
CA VAL A 120 -12.53 -5.78 7.90
C VAL A 120 -13.13 -4.69 7.01
N ALA A 121 -12.81 -3.42 7.29
CA ALA A 121 -13.29 -2.31 6.46
C ALA A 121 -12.85 -2.47 4.99
N ILE A 122 -11.60 -2.86 4.77
CA ILE A 122 -11.08 -3.12 3.42
C ILE A 122 -11.84 -4.26 2.76
N ASN A 123 -12.06 -5.35 3.48
CA ASN A 123 -12.79 -6.50 2.95
C ASN A 123 -14.24 -6.17 2.61
N GLN A 124 -14.85 -5.26 3.35
CA GLN A 124 -16.22 -4.79 3.11
C GLN A 124 -16.30 -3.75 2.00
N LYS A 125 -15.17 -3.33 1.44
CA LYS A 125 -15.13 -2.24 0.46
C LYS A 125 -15.68 -0.94 1.03
N ALA A 126 -15.47 -0.70 2.32
CA ALA A 126 -15.88 0.54 2.98
C ALA A 126 -15.07 1.71 2.45
N GLY A 127 -15.70 2.89 2.39
CA GLY A 127 -14.97 4.13 2.15
C GLY A 127 -14.30 4.63 3.43
N VAL A 128 -13.59 5.75 3.32
CA VAL A 128 -12.87 6.34 4.47
C VAL A 128 -13.82 6.71 5.60
N ILE A 129 -14.97 7.32 5.27
CA ILE A 129 -15.94 7.74 6.28
C ILE A 129 -16.44 6.53 7.07
N ASP A 130 -16.86 5.47 6.39
CA ASP A 130 -17.38 4.28 7.05
C ASP A 130 -16.30 3.56 7.84
N ALA A 131 -15.09 3.50 7.34
CA ALA A 131 -13.96 2.93 8.08
C ALA A 131 -13.69 3.71 9.37
N ASN A 132 -13.73 5.04 9.32
CA ASN A 132 -13.55 5.88 10.50
C ASN A 132 -14.70 5.74 11.50
N LEU A 133 -15.92 5.58 11.01
CA LEU A 133 -17.08 5.32 11.89
C LEU A 133 -16.90 3.98 12.61
N LEU A 134 -16.43 2.97 11.90
CA LEU A 134 -16.18 1.66 12.50
C LEU A 134 -15.08 1.73 13.56
N LEU A 135 -13.98 2.44 13.27
CA LEU A 135 -12.91 2.66 14.23
C LEU A 135 -13.44 3.36 15.49
N SER A 136 -14.17 4.45 15.31
CA SER A 136 -14.73 5.23 16.43
C SER A 136 -15.69 4.40 17.27
N LYS A 137 -16.51 3.56 16.64
CA LYS A 137 -17.47 2.70 17.34
C LYS A 137 -16.77 1.77 18.32
N TYR A 138 -15.55 1.34 18.02
CA TYR A 138 -14.79 0.43 18.87
C TYR A 138 -13.67 1.14 19.64
N GLY A 139 -13.73 2.45 19.74
CA GLY A 139 -12.83 3.23 20.58
C GLY A 139 -11.42 3.40 20.03
N GLU A 140 -11.25 3.20 18.72
CA GLU A 140 -9.96 3.38 18.06
C GLU A 140 -9.87 4.72 17.35
N GLU A 141 -8.64 5.23 17.22
CA GLU A 141 -8.40 6.50 16.54
C GLU A 141 -8.78 6.40 15.06
N PRO A 142 -9.49 7.39 14.52
CA PRO A 142 -9.76 7.42 13.08
C PRO A 142 -8.47 7.61 12.29
N LEU A 143 -8.55 7.38 10.99
CA LEU A 143 -7.42 7.58 10.09
C LEU A 143 -7.03 9.07 10.07
N ALA A 144 -5.75 9.31 10.30
CA ALA A 144 -5.21 10.67 10.34
C ALA A 144 -5.22 11.36 8.97
#